data_ca8c1dc8878dc13e68af4514f32f8cae
#
_entry.id   ca8c1dc8878dc13e68af4514f32f8cae
#
_cell.length_a   1.000
_cell.length_b   1.000
_cell.length_c   1.000
_cell.angle_alpha   90.00
_cell.angle_beta   90.00
_cell.angle_gamma   90.00
#
_symmetry.space_group_name_H-M   'P 1'
#
loop_
_entity.id
_entity.type
_entity.pdbx_description
1 polymer ?
#
loop_
_entity_poly.entity_id
_entity_poly.type
_entity_poly.pdbx_seq_one_letter_code
_entity_poly.pdbx_strand_id
1 'polypeptide(L)'
;PNTEMRGKWSEVPDDIKNTFERLGIPQAERAALAGVGAQYDSEVVYHNVKAEVAAQGVVYTDMESALTGPYAELVRKHFMKLVPPTDHKFAALHGAVWSGGSFVYVPEGVSVEIPLQSYFRLNAPGAGQFEHTLIIVEKDAYLHFIEGCSAPKYNVANLHAGCVEIYVGENARVRYSTIENWSKNMYNLNTKR
;
A
#
# COMPACT_ATOMS: atom_id res chain seq x y z
N PRO A 1 -14.48 -3.61 10.87
CA PRO A 1 -14.43 -5.02 11.23
C PRO A 1 -13.02 -5.38 11.67
N ASN A 2 -12.88 -6.04 12.81
CA ASN A 2 -11.59 -6.56 13.29
C ASN A 2 -11.21 -7.78 12.45
N THR A 3 -10.58 -7.55 11.31
CA THR A 3 -10.11 -8.62 10.43
C THR A 3 -8.60 -8.72 10.60
N GLU A 4 -8.12 -9.81 11.18
CA GLU A 4 -6.69 -10.08 11.27
C GLU A 4 -6.08 -10.24 9.86
N MET A 5 -4.90 -9.70 9.65
CA MET A 5 -4.13 -9.88 8.43
C MET A 5 -3.84 -11.37 8.19
N ARG A 6 -4.03 -11.84 6.96
CA ARG A 6 -3.84 -13.25 6.55
C ARG A 6 -2.67 -13.37 5.58
N GLY A 7 -1.85 -14.36 5.76
CA GLY A 7 -0.73 -14.68 4.86
C GLY A 7 -1.16 -15.51 3.64
N LYS A 8 -2.36 -16.13 3.67
CA LYS A 8 -2.91 -16.89 2.55
C LYS A 8 -4.25 -16.34 2.13
N TRP A 9 -4.44 -16.16 0.83
CA TRP A 9 -5.70 -15.67 0.27
C TRP A 9 -6.91 -16.55 0.63
N SER A 10 -6.72 -17.87 0.74
CA SER A 10 -7.78 -18.79 1.16
C SER A 10 -8.34 -18.52 2.55
N GLU A 11 -7.58 -17.87 3.42
CA GLU A 11 -7.94 -17.55 4.80
C GLU A 11 -8.64 -16.19 4.94
N VAL A 12 -8.66 -15.38 3.88
CA VAL A 12 -9.38 -14.10 3.85
C VAL A 12 -10.90 -14.38 3.85
N PRO A 13 -11.72 -13.62 4.61
CA PRO A 13 -13.18 -13.78 4.62
C PRO A 13 -13.80 -13.70 3.22
N ASP A 14 -14.85 -14.51 2.98
CA ASP A 14 -15.46 -14.67 1.65
C ASP A 14 -16.08 -13.38 1.10
N ASP A 15 -16.67 -12.56 1.93
CA ASP A 15 -17.24 -11.26 1.55
C ASP A 15 -16.16 -10.30 1.00
N ILE A 16 -14.98 -10.31 1.63
CA ILE A 16 -13.82 -9.55 1.18
C ILE A 16 -13.27 -10.16 -0.12
N LYS A 17 -13.06 -11.49 -0.16
CA LYS A 17 -12.59 -12.19 -1.37
C LYS A 17 -13.50 -11.90 -2.56
N ASN A 18 -14.79 -12.03 -2.39
CA ASN A 18 -15.81 -11.79 -3.43
C ASN A 18 -15.78 -10.32 -3.91
N THR A 19 -15.45 -9.38 -3.02
CA THR A 19 -15.30 -7.98 -3.40
C THR A 19 -14.10 -7.79 -4.32
N PHE A 20 -12.94 -8.33 -3.98
CA PHE A 20 -11.73 -8.23 -4.81
C PHE A 20 -11.87 -9.02 -6.13
N GLU A 21 -12.55 -10.16 -6.14
CA GLU A 21 -12.83 -10.92 -7.36
C GLU A 21 -13.73 -10.17 -8.33
N ARG A 22 -14.79 -9.50 -7.82
CA ARG A 22 -15.66 -8.66 -8.64
C ARG A 22 -14.94 -7.43 -9.23
N LEU A 23 -13.87 -6.98 -8.61
CA LEU A 23 -13.04 -5.89 -9.11
C LEU A 23 -12.08 -6.33 -10.22
N GLY A 24 -12.08 -7.63 -10.57
CA GLY A 24 -11.29 -8.16 -11.65
C GLY A 24 -9.79 -8.25 -11.33
N ILE A 25 -9.44 -8.52 -10.06
CA ILE A 25 -8.06 -8.92 -9.72
C ILE A 25 -7.97 -10.43 -9.89
N PRO A 26 -7.66 -10.93 -11.10
CA PRO A 26 -7.68 -12.37 -11.38
C PRO A 26 -6.65 -13.08 -10.52
N GLN A 27 -6.96 -14.30 -10.11
CA GLN A 27 -6.00 -15.16 -9.41
C GLN A 27 -4.70 -15.32 -10.20
N ALA A 28 -4.78 -15.31 -11.54
CA ALA A 28 -3.62 -15.37 -12.44
C ALA A 28 -2.70 -14.13 -12.30
N GLU A 29 -3.25 -12.92 -12.14
CA GLU A 29 -2.44 -11.72 -11.90
C GLU A 29 -1.73 -11.80 -10.55
N ARG A 30 -2.44 -12.20 -9.50
CA ARG A 30 -1.85 -12.39 -8.17
C ARG A 30 -0.70 -13.40 -8.19
N ALA A 31 -0.84 -14.49 -8.94
CA ALA A 31 0.20 -15.49 -9.08
C ALA A 31 1.43 -14.99 -9.86
N ALA A 32 1.24 -14.04 -10.79
CA ALA A 32 2.31 -13.48 -11.61
C ALA A 32 3.14 -12.42 -10.85
N LEU A 33 2.57 -11.74 -9.84
CA LEU A 33 3.23 -10.67 -9.10
C LEU A 33 4.29 -11.17 -8.13
N ALA A 34 5.30 -10.34 -7.85
CA ALA A 34 6.34 -10.62 -6.87
C ALA A 34 5.83 -10.60 -5.43
N GLY A 35 4.78 -9.84 -5.17
CA GLY A 35 4.06 -9.77 -3.91
C GLY A 35 2.77 -8.97 -4.05
N VAL A 36 1.80 -9.26 -3.20
CA VAL A 36 0.48 -8.59 -3.18
C VAL A 36 0.08 -8.27 -1.76
N GLY A 37 -0.36 -7.04 -1.54
CA GLY A 37 -1.05 -6.59 -0.34
C GLY A 37 -2.48 -6.18 -0.67
N ALA A 38 -3.42 -6.41 0.23
CA ALA A 38 -4.79 -5.96 0.10
C ALA A 38 -5.28 -5.33 1.40
N GLN A 39 -5.80 -4.11 1.28
CA GLN A 39 -6.44 -3.37 2.36
C GLN A 39 -7.92 -3.18 2.05
N TYR A 40 -8.75 -3.40 3.05
CA TYR A 40 -10.19 -3.21 3.00
C TYR A 40 -10.58 -2.18 4.07
N ASP A 41 -11.10 -1.04 3.63
CA ASP A 41 -11.31 0.15 4.46
C ASP A 41 -9.99 0.59 5.15
N SER A 42 -9.90 0.50 6.46
CA SER A 42 -8.74 0.92 7.25
C SER A 42 -7.80 -0.23 7.65
N GLU A 43 -8.04 -1.45 7.20
CA GLU A 43 -7.31 -2.64 7.67
C GLU A 43 -6.64 -3.40 6.52
N VAL A 44 -5.38 -3.76 6.69
CA VAL A 44 -4.69 -4.68 5.78
C VAL A 44 -5.19 -6.12 6.08
N VAL A 45 -5.87 -6.71 5.11
CA VAL A 45 -6.52 -8.02 5.26
C VAL A 45 -5.73 -9.17 4.65
N TYR A 46 -4.80 -8.86 3.76
CA TYR A 46 -3.96 -9.85 3.10
C TYR A 46 -2.62 -9.26 2.72
N HIS A 47 -1.57 -10.05 2.88
CA HIS A 47 -0.22 -9.70 2.45
C HIS A 47 0.58 -10.96 2.09
N ASN A 48 1.30 -10.92 0.99
CA ASN A 48 2.19 -11.98 0.56
C ASN A 48 3.34 -11.42 -0.29
N VAL A 49 4.51 -11.99 -0.16
CA VAL A 49 5.68 -11.76 -1.02
C VAL A 49 6.29 -13.11 -1.40
N LYS A 50 6.72 -13.26 -2.65
CA LYS A 50 7.36 -14.50 -3.12
C LYS A 50 8.66 -14.76 -2.38
N ALA A 51 8.90 -16.02 -2.03
CA ALA A 51 10.07 -16.42 -1.25
C ALA A 51 11.40 -16.05 -1.95
N GLU A 52 11.47 -16.17 -3.27
CA GLU A 52 12.65 -15.79 -4.05
C GLU A 52 12.95 -14.28 -4.01
N VAL A 53 11.92 -13.44 -3.84
CA VAL A 53 12.07 -11.99 -3.70
C VAL A 53 12.50 -11.65 -2.27
N ALA A 54 11.86 -12.25 -1.28
CA ALA A 54 12.22 -12.10 0.13
C ALA A 54 13.65 -12.60 0.42
N ALA A 55 14.10 -13.67 -0.24
CA ALA A 55 15.46 -14.22 -0.10
C ALA A 55 16.56 -13.25 -0.58
N GLN A 56 16.22 -12.26 -1.41
CA GLN A 56 17.13 -11.19 -1.81
C GLN A 56 17.19 -10.04 -0.80
N GLY A 57 16.52 -10.17 0.34
CA GLY A 57 16.42 -9.12 1.37
C GLY A 57 15.36 -8.06 1.10
N VAL A 58 14.52 -8.24 0.08
CA VAL A 58 13.39 -7.36 -0.19
C VAL A 58 12.35 -7.54 0.91
N VAL A 59 11.93 -6.43 1.49
CA VAL A 59 10.83 -6.39 2.45
C VAL A 59 9.61 -5.80 1.79
N TYR A 60 8.49 -6.47 1.95
CA TYR A 60 7.17 -5.96 1.63
C TYR A 60 6.20 -6.40 2.72
N THR A 61 5.68 -5.45 3.49
CA THR A 61 4.75 -5.72 4.59
C THR A 61 3.78 -4.56 4.78
N ASP A 62 2.83 -4.70 5.69
CA ASP A 62 1.98 -3.59 6.11
C ASP A 62 2.76 -2.59 6.99
N MET A 63 2.23 -1.37 7.07
CA MET A 63 2.93 -0.26 7.74
C MET A 63 2.99 -0.43 9.25
N GLU A 64 1.94 -0.96 9.89
CA GLU A 64 1.89 -1.19 11.34
C GLU A 64 2.91 -2.24 11.77
N SER A 65 3.01 -3.34 11.03
CA SER A 65 4.02 -4.38 11.24
C SER A 65 5.43 -3.85 11.05
N ALA A 66 5.64 -2.98 10.06
CA ALA A 66 6.94 -2.36 9.82
C ALA A 66 7.38 -1.44 10.97
N LEU A 67 6.44 -0.70 11.58
CA LEU A 67 6.70 0.22 12.70
C LEU A 67 7.05 -0.49 14.01
N THR A 68 6.62 -1.73 14.18
CA THR A 68 6.78 -2.51 15.41
C THR A 68 7.76 -3.67 15.27
N GLY A 69 8.10 -4.05 14.03
CA GLY A 69 8.95 -5.18 13.68
C GLY A 69 10.45 -4.82 13.59
N PRO A 70 11.24 -5.70 12.95
CA PRO A 70 12.69 -5.54 12.84
C PRO A 70 13.14 -4.32 12.03
N TYR A 71 12.25 -3.72 11.26
CA TYR A 71 12.52 -2.53 10.43
C TYR A 71 12.07 -1.22 11.09
N ALA A 72 11.61 -1.25 12.35
CA ALA A 72 11.03 -0.11 13.05
C ALA A 72 11.93 1.13 13.06
N GLU A 73 13.23 0.96 13.25
CA GLU A 73 14.18 2.09 13.24
C GLU A 73 14.31 2.72 11.86
N LEU A 74 14.42 1.88 10.80
CA LEU A 74 14.47 2.35 9.42
C LEU A 74 13.19 3.11 9.06
N VAL A 75 12.03 2.56 9.43
CA VAL A 75 10.73 3.19 9.19
C VAL A 75 10.64 4.53 9.89
N ARG A 76 10.95 4.62 11.19
CA ARG A 76 10.88 5.88 11.96
C ARG A 76 11.81 6.97 11.41
N LYS A 77 12.92 6.58 10.81
CA LYS A 77 13.85 7.53 10.16
C LYS A 77 13.24 8.20 8.93
N HIS A 78 12.31 7.54 8.23
CA HIS A 78 11.78 7.98 6.93
C HIS A 78 10.29 8.37 6.98
N PHE A 79 9.50 7.75 7.85
CA PHE A 79 8.07 7.92 7.96
C PHE A 79 7.67 9.36 8.27
N MET A 80 6.80 9.94 7.44
CA MET A 80 6.34 11.35 7.54
C MET A 80 7.48 12.37 7.51
N LYS A 81 8.55 12.12 6.74
CA LYS A 81 9.67 13.06 6.56
C LYS A 81 9.62 13.81 5.24
N LEU A 82 9.21 13.16 4.16
CA LEU A 82 8.96 13.83 2.87
C LEU A 82 7.62 14.56 2.89
N VAL A 83 6.61 13.98 3.53
CA VAL A 83 5.28 14.58 3.70
C VAL A 83 4.98 14.72 5.19
N PRO A 84 5.59 15.71 5.88
CA PRO A 84 5.32 15.92 7.30
C PRO A 84 3.89 16.43 7.53
N PRO A 85 3.28 16.17 8.70
CA PRO A 85 1.94 16.67 9.04
C PRO A 85 1.78 18.19 8.96
N THR A 86 2.89 18.92 8.95
CA THR A 86 2.92 20.39 8.84
C THR A 86 2.91 20.90 7.40
N ASP A 87 2.97 20.02 6.38
CA ASP A 87 3.07 20.41 4.98
C ASP A 87 1.81 21.12 4.48
N HIS A 88 0.65 20.55 4.73
CA HIS A 88 -0.67 21.13 4.43
C HIS A 88 -1.79 20.45 5.23
N LYS A 89 -3.01 20.99 5.18
CA LYS A 89 -4.14 20.52 5.99
C LYS A 89 -4.49 19.03 5.81
N PHE A 90 -4.31 18.47 4.62
CA PHE A 90 -4.58 17.04 4.38
C PHE A 90 -3.43 16.15 4.86
N ALA A 91 -2.19 16.64 4.83
CA ALA A 91 -1.07 15.97 5.48
C ALA A 91 -1.24 15.97 7.01
N ALA A 92 -1.76 17.06 7.59
CA ALA A 92 -2.09 17.12 9.01
C ALA A 92 -3.21 16.13 9.39
N LEU A 93 -4.28 16.08 8.59
CA LEU A 93 -5.36 15.11 8.77
C LEU A 93 -4.84 13.68 8.66
N HIS A 94 -4.07 13.38 7.60
CA HIS A 94 -3.44 12.07 7.40
C HIS A 94 -2.57 11.70 8.60
N GLY A 95 -1.69 12.59 9.06
CA GLY A 95 -0.83 12.36 10.22
C GLY A 95 -1.58 12.05 11.52
N ALA A 96 -2.81 12.58 11.67
CA ALA A 96 -3.63 12.36 12.86
C ALA A 96 -4.40 11.04 12.84
N VAL A 97 -4.77 10.53 11.65
CA VAL A 97 -5.73 9.41 11.52
C VAL A 97 -5.28 8.31 10.54
N TRP A 98 -4.03 8.30 10.08
CA TRP A 98 -3.54 7.29 9.14
C TRP A 98 -3.75 5.87 9.70
N SER A 99 -4.03 4.94 8.82
CA SER A 99 -4.23 3.53 9.14
C SER A 99 -3.97 2.67 7.91
N GLY A 100 -3.22 1.59 8.08
CA GLY A 100 -2.86 0.69 6.99
C GLY A 100 -1.79 1.28 6.06
N GLY A 101 -1.71 0.72 4.87
CA GLY A 101 -0.71 1.05 3.88
C GLY A 101 0.41 0.04 3.80
N SER A 102 1.45 0.36 3.06
CA SER A 102 2.50 -0.58 2.71
C SER A 102 3.88 -0.06 3.03
N PHE A 103 4.74 -0.94 3.52
CA PHE A 103 6.17 -0.70 3.63
C PHE A 103 6.93 -1.58 2.63
N VAL A 104 7.77 -0.95 1.81
CA VAL A 104 8.64 -1.63 0.85
C VAL A 104 10.08 -1.18 1.07
N TYR A 105 10.98 -2.15 1.19
CA TYR A 105 12.41 -1.90 1.21
C TYR A 105 13.11 -2.80 0.19
N VAL A 106 13.91 -2.21 -0.68
CA VAL A 106 14.73 -2.92 -1.67
C VAL A 106 16.19 -2.63 -1.38
N PRO A 107 16.99 -3.66 -1.03
CA PRO A 107 18.42 -3.50 -0.73
C PRO A 107 19.23 -3.02 -1.94
N GLU A 108 20.43 -2.51 -1.64
CA GLU A 108 21.42 -2.08 -2.66
C GLU A 108 21.66 -3.18 -3.71
N GLY A 109 21.65 -2.79 -4.98
CA GLY A 109 21.92 -3.65 -6.13
C GLY A 109 20.82 -4.68 -6.47
N VAL A 110 19.72 -4.72 -5.74
CA VAL A 110 18.64 -5.69 -5.97
C VAL A 110 17.65 -5.17 -7.01
N SER A 111 17.29 -6.00 -7.99
CA SER A 111 16.33 -5.68 -9.04
C SER A 111 15.03 -6.48 -8.87
N VAL A 112 13.92 -5.79 -8.59
CA VAL A 112 12.59 -6.40 -8.50
C VAL A 112 11.84 -6.13 -9.79
N GLU A 113 12.10 -6.98 -10.81
CA GLU A 113 11.54 -6.85 -12.16
C GLU A 113 10.03 -7.12 -12.23
N ILE A 114 9.58 -8.12 -11.47
CA ILE A 114 8.15 -8.44 -11.38
C ILE A 114 7.52 -7.50 -10.35
N PRO A 115 6.41 -6.81 -10.68
CA PRO A 115 5.84 -5.82 -9.78
C PRO A 115 5.42 -6.36 -8.40
N LEU A 116 5.63 -5.55 -7.38
CA LEU A 116 4.87 -5.62 -6.13
C LEU A 116 3.58 -4.81 -6.30
N GLN A 117 2.47 -5.24 -5.73
CA GLN A 117 1.21 -4.54 -5.83
C GLN A 117 0.51 -4.42 -4.48
N SER A 118 0.07 -3.21 -4.13
CA SER A 118 -0.90 -2.95 -3.06
C SER A 118 -2.26 -2.62 -3.64
N TYR A 119 -3.32 -3.13 -3.02
CA TYR A 119 -4.69 -2.87 -3.41
C TYR A 119 -5.48 -2.29 -2.23
N PHE A 120 -6.06 -1.10 -2.44
CA PHE A 120 -6.83 -0.37 -1.43
C PHE A 120 -8.30 -0.30 -1.85
N ARG A 121 -9.18 -0.84 -1.02
CA ARG A 121 -10.62 -0.82 -1.24
C ARG A 121 -11.32 -0.07 -0.12
N LEU A 122 -11.91 1.08 -0.42
CA LEU A 122 -12.84 1.75 0.48
C LEU A 122 -14.24 1.23 0.20
N ASN A 123 -14.86 0.58 1.19
CA ASN A 123 -16.16 -0.08 1.04
C ASN A 123 -17.23 0.39 2.03
N ALA A 124 -16.90 1.32 2.92
CA ALA A 124 -17.83 1.90 3.90
C ALA A 124 -18.38 3.24 3.38
N PRO A 125 -19.73 3.41 3.27
CA PRO A 125 -20.32 4.68 2.85
C PRO A 125 -20.06 5.79 3.88
N GLY A 126 -19.70 6.99 3.41
CA GLY A 126 -19.41 8.14 4.27
C GLY A 126 -18.10 8.05 5.05
N ALA A 127 -17.25 7.06 4.75
CA ALA A 127 -15.98 6.87 5.42
C ALA A 127 -14.80 7.57 4.71
N GLY A 128 -13.67 7.63 5.42
CA GLY A 128 -12.38 8.02 4.87
C GLY A 128 -11.39 6.85 4.86
N GLN A 129 -10.43 6.88 3.95
CA GLN A 129 -9.29 5.96 3.89
C GLN A 129 -8.00 6.79 3.85
N PHE A 130 -7.03 6.44 4.69
CA PHE A 130 -5.84 7.23 4.98
C PHE A 130 -4.59 6.34 5.06
N GLU A 131 -4.39 5.49 4.07
CA GLU A 131 -3.24 4.58 4.04
C GLU A 131 -1.92 5.32 3.86
N HIS A 132 -0.86 4.82 4.49
CA HIS A 132 0.50 5.36 4.35
C HIS A 132 1.41 4.33 3.67
N THR A 133 1.88 4.65 2.48
CA THR A 133 2.85 3.82 1.76
C THR A 133 4.23 4.44 1.86
N LEU A 134 5.20 3.69 2.39
CA LEU A 134 6.61 4.06 2.45
C LEU A 134 7.44 3.10 1.62
N ILE A 135 8.14 3.64 0.61
CA ILE A 135 9.00 2.88 -0.30
C ILE A 135 10.43 3.40 -0.16
N ILE A 136 11.36 2.51 0.13
CA ILE A 136 12.80 2.81 0.20
C ILE A 136 13.52 1.88 -0.76
N VAL A 137 14.17 2.44 -1.78
CA VAL A 137 14.94 1.71 -2.78
C VAL A 137 16.38 2.19 -2.70
N GLU A 138 17.27 1.32 -2.26
CA GLU A 138 18.66 1.65 -2.01
C GLU A 138 19.46 1.81 -3.33
N LYS A 139 20.73 2.19 -3.20
CA LYS A 139 21.64 2.44 -4.32
C LYS A 139 21.65 1.28 -5.33
N ASP A 140 21.71 1.62 -6.64
CA ASP A 140 21.79 0.67 -7.76
C ASP A 140 20.65 -0.34 -7.84
N ALA A 141 19.53 -0.13 -7.10
CA ALA A 141 18.39 -1.03 -7.03
C ALA A 141 17.26 -0.63 -7.99
N TYR A 142 16.36 -1.58 -8.27
CA TYR A 142 15.18 -1.35 -9.10
C TYR A 142 13.90 -1.90 -8.45
N LEU A 143 12.83 -1.14 -8.55
CA LEU A 143 11.50 -1.55 -8.13
C LEU A 143 10.42 -1.13 -9.14
N HIS A 144 9.54 -2.05 -9.50
CA HIS A 144 8.22 -1.72 -10.05
C HIS A 144 7.15 -1.95 -8.99
N PHE A 145 6.45 -0.87 -8.60
CA PHE A 145 5.35 -0.93 -7.64
C PHE A 145 4.05 -0.47 -8.28
N ILE A 146 2.97 -1.19 -8.05
CA ILE A 146 1.63 -0.88 -8.56
C ILE A 146 0.71 -0.63 -7.36
N GLU A 147 0.02 0.51 -7.37
CA GLU A 147 -1.01 0.84 -6.40
C GLU A 147 -2.37 0.84 -7.10
N GLY A 148 -3.28 0.01 -6.60
CA GLY A 148 -4.66 -0.04 -7.05
C GLY A 148 -5.60 0.51 -5.98
N CYS A 149 -6.43 1.49 -6.34
CA CYS A 149 -7.38 2.11 -5.42
C CYS A 149 -8.80 2.09 -5.99
N SER A 150 -9.79 1.72 -5.20
CA SER A 150 -11.18 1.71 -5.66
C SER A 150 -12.21 1.94 -4.56
N ALA A 151 -13.36 2.48 -4.94
CA ALA A 151 -14.56 2.53 -4.10
C ALA A 151 -15.81 2.28 -4.94
N PRO A 152 -16.86 1.65 -4.39
CA PRO A 152 -18.14 1.54 -5.06
C PRO A 152 -18.83 2.92 -5.11
N LYS A 153 -19.87 3.01 -5.92
CA LYS A 153 -20.71 4.21 -5.97
C LYS A 153 -21.66 4.23 -4.77
N TYR A 154 -21.51 5.25 -3.93
CA TYR A 154 -22.45 5.56 -2.84
C TYR A 154 -23.20 6.86 -3.12
N ASN A 155 -24.35 7.05 -2.44
CA ASN A 155 -25.13 8.31 -2.50
C ASN A 155 -24.61 9.36 -1.50
N VAL A 156 -23.48 9.09 -0.85
CA VAL A 156 -22.79 9.97 0.11
C VAL A 156 -21.35 10.18 -0.32
N ALA A 157 -20.77 11.29 0.11
CA ALA A 157 -19.38 11.56 -0.17
C ALA A 157 -18.45 10.65 0.65
N ASN A 158 -17.35 10.25 0.04
CA ASN A 158 -16.24 9.55 0.69
C ASN A 158 -14.96 10.35 0.49
N LEU A 159 -13.99 10.15 1.37
CA LEU A 159 -12.67 10.79 1.33
C LEU A 159 -11.57 9.73 1.22
N HIS A 160 -10.66 9.95 0.28
CA HIS A 160 -9.39 9.24 0.20
C HIS A 160 -8.27 10.27 0.32
N ALA A 161 -7.46 10.16 1.36
CA ALA A 161 -6.32 11.04 1.59
C ALA A 161 -5.10 10.22 2.02
N GLY A 162 -4.71 9.30 1.14
CA GLY A 162 -3.51 8.49 1.28
C GLY A 162 -2.23 9.32 1.17
N CYS A 163 -1.15 8.81 1.72
CA CYS A 163 0.17 9.40 1.62
C CYS A 163 1.16 8.38 1.09
N VAL A 164 1.99 8.79 0.12
CA VAL A 164 3.06 7.95 -0.43
C VAL A 164 4.37 8.70 -0.35
N GLU A 165 5.34 8.09 0.32
CA GLU A 165 6.72 8.59 0.41
C GLU A 165 7.65 7.60 -0.28
N ILE A 166 8.45 8.08 -1.26
CA ILE A 166 9.35 7.24 -2.06
C ILE A 166 10.78 7.80 -1.95
N TYR A 167 11.66 7.03 -1.36
CA TYR A 167 13.09 7.30 -1.28
C TYR A 167 13.82 6.48 -2.32
N VAL A 168 14.56 7.17 -3.21
CA VAL A 168 15.29 6.55 -4.31
C VAL A 168 16.77 6.85 -4.13
N GLY A 169 17.55 5.82 -3.90
CA GLY A 169 18.99 5.90 -3.70
C GLY A 169 19.77 6.30 -4.97
N GLU A 170 21.09 6.49 -4.83
CA GLU A 170 21.97 6.81 -5.94
C GLU A 170 21.85 5.74 -7.04
N ASN A 171 21.67 6.16 -8.30
CA ASN A 171 21.54 5.30 -9.48
C ASN A 171 20.40 4.27 -9.39
N ALA A 172 19.52 4.35 -8.38
CA ALA A 172 18.35 3.49 -8.29
C ALA A 172 17.22 3.95 -9.23
N ARG A 173 16.28 3.05 -9.53
CA ARG A 173 15.12 3.36 -10.37
C ARG A 173 13.85 2.83 -9.72
N VAL A 174 12.81 3.64 -9.71
CA VAL A 174 11.48 3.25 -9.27
C VAL A 174 10.47 3.52 -10.38
N ARG A 175 9.73 2.51 -10.76
CA ARG A 175 8.51 2.67 -11.54
C ARG A 175 7.33 2.55 -10.58
N TYR A 176 6.60 3.65 -10.39
CA TYR A 176 5.39 3.69 -9.58
C TYR A 176 4.18 3.91 -10.48
N SER A 177 3.23 2.98 -10.44
CA SER A 177 2.01 3.03 -11.24
C SER A 177 0.79 3.05 -10.33
N THR A 178 -0.13 3.99 -10.55
CA THR A 178 -1.40 4.07 -9.82
C THR A 178 -2.56 3.74 -10.76
N ILE A 179 -3.45 2.85 -10.32
CA ILE A 179 -4.70 2.53 -11.01
C ILE A 179 -5.84 2.89 -10.07
N GLU A 180 -6.58 3.95 -10.40
CA GLU A 180 -7.63 4.48 -9.56
C GLU A 180 -9.01 4.32 -10.22
N ASN A 181 -9.94 3.73 -9.49
CA ASN A 181 -11.33 3.54 -9.92
C ASN A 181 -12.31 4.04 -8.85
N TRP A 182 -12.52 5.35 -8.84
CA TRP A 182 -13.35 6.04 -7.87
C TRP A 182 -14.75 6.35 -8.40
N SER A 183 -15.72 6.41 -7.51
CA SER A 183 -17.03 6.99 -7.82
C SER A 183 -16.93 8.52 -7.93
N LYS A 184 -17.90 9.15 -8.59
CA LYS A 184 -17.96 10.62 -8.74
C LYS A 184 -18.12 11.37 -7.41
N ASN A 185 -18.53 10.71 -6.34
CA ASN A 185 -18.72 11.29 -5.00
C ASN A 185 -17.48 11.12 -4.12
N MET A 186 -16.35 10.68 -4.69
CA MET A 186 -15.09 10.52 -3.96
C MET A 186 -14.28 11.82 -4.01
N TYR A 187 -13.86 12.31 -2.85
CA TYR A 187 -12.79 13.29 -2.75
C TYR A 187 -11.47 12.54 -2.65
N ASN A 188 -10.68 12.58 -3.71
CA ASN A 188 -9.36 11.95 -3.76
C ASN A 188 -8.28 13.02 -3.58
N LEU A 189 -7.68 13.07 -2.40
CA LEU A 189 -6.78 14.13 -1.94
C LEU A 189 -5.43 13.54 -1.50
N ASN A 190 -4.87 12.66 -2.34
CA ASN A 190 -3.61 11.99 -2.07
C ASN A 190 -2.42 12.95 -2.14
N THR A 191 -1.41 12.66 -1.33
CA THR A 191 -0.10 13.32 -1.39
C THR A 191 0.97 12.28 -1.67
N LYS A 192 1.69 12.45 -2.79
CA LYS A 192 2.76 11.53 -3.20
C LYS A 192 4.05 12.33 -3.42
N ARG A 193 5.16 11.90 -2.81
CA ARG A 193 6.44 12.59 -2.90
C ARG A 193 7.61 11.61 -2.93
#